data_a61a30a3a1b13cd2907959451db7e1f4
#
_entry.id   a61a30a3a1b13cd2907959451db7e1f4
#
_cell.length_a   1.000
_cell.length_b   1.000
_cell.length_c   1.000
_cell.angle_alpha   90.00
_cell.angle_beta   90.00
_cell.angle_gamma   90.00
#
_symmetry.space_group_name_H-M   'P 1'
#
loop_
_entity.id
_entity.type
_entity.pdbx_description
1 polymer ?
#
loop_
_entity_poly.entity_id
_entity_poly.type
_entity_poly.pdbx_seq_one_letter_code
_entity_poly.pdbx_strand_id
1 'polypeptide(L)'
;TLLLAVGTDAPGDVQVIPAGDRLRTEAPLATDDPQKLDFAALAGVPDRNALPGIQAKASASMVNVPVHLQEHSALLKLDPPNHPHLVVNEALHLRHAAALGIPVSEHSVVHDRQGLAGLLVRRFDRTTARSGETNRLALEDAGQALGIYPAQKYNVTTEEVVSALADLTPHRLAAVRNLYLQFLYAWLTGNGDLHAKNVSVLQSSRGRWGIAPMYDVPCTALYEDMTMALSVDGRTNNLRLRHWEGLAASIGLPPRAARSAMTVAMTAAAKVDLSVLPFTGSPLTGAQRELRHRRYELEG
;
A
#
# COMPACT_ATOMS: atom_id res chain seq x y z
N THR A 1 -8.77 -8.58 -25.57
CA THR A 1 -8.78 -7.23 -24.95
C THR A 1 -8.03 -7.25 -23.63
N LEU A 2 -7.46 -6.12 -23.22
CA LEU A 2 -6.67 -5.97 -21.98
C LEU A 2 -7.43 -6.47 -20.75
N LEU A 3 -8.72 -6.14 -20.66
CA LEU A 3 -9.59 -6.55 -19.54
C LEU A 3 -9.69 -8.07 -19.38
N LEU A 4 -9.73 -8.83 -20.48
CA LEU A 4 -9.75 -10.29 -20.45
C LEU A 4 -8.38 -10.89 -20.12
N ALA A 5 -7.30 -10.15 -20.31
CA ALA A 5 -5.95 -10.61 -19.99
C ALA A 5 -5.62 -10.49 -18.49
N VAL A 6 -6.24 -9.52 -17.79
CA VAL A 6 -5.94 -9.20 -16.38
C VAL A 6 -7.10 -9.54 -15.44
N GLY A 7 -8.28 -9.82 -15.95
CA GLY A 7 -9.51 -9.88 -15.15
C GLY A 7 -9.74 -11.17 -14.36
N THR A 8 -8.94 -12.21 -14.57
CA THR A 8 -9.10 -13.49 -13.87
C THR A 8 -8.67 -13.42 -12.41
N ASP A 9 -7.65 -12.61 -12.09
CA ASP A 9 -7.14 -12.44 -10.72
C ASP A 9 -7.03 -10.97 -10.28
N ALA A 10 -7.97 -10.15 -10.71
CA ALA A 10 -8.08 -8.77 -10.25
C ALA A 10 -8.26 -8.70 -8.72
N PRO A 11 -7.85 -7.59 -8.07
CA PRO A 11 -8.20 -7.32 -6.68
C PRO A 11 -9.72 -7.36 -6.46
N GLY A 12 -10.12 -7.82 -5.28
CA GLY A 12 -11.54 -7.95 -4.95
C GLY A 12 -12.16 -9.27 -5.42
N ASP A 13 -13.48 -9.30 -5.49
CA ASP A 13 -14.30 -10.48 -5.79
C ASP A 13 -14.83 -10.51 -7.24
N VAL A 14 -14.63 -9.45 -8.01
CA VAL A 14 -15.03 -9.38 -9.42
C VAL A 14 -13.99 -10.05 -10.31
N GLN A 15 -14.46 -10.90 -11.22
CA GLN A 15 -13.64 -11.56 -12.24
C GLN A 15 -14.21 -11.29 -13.62
N VAL A 16 -13.32 -11.07 -14.57
CA VAL A 16 -13.67 -10.88 -15.98
C VAL A 16 -13.08 -12.02 -16.79
N ILE A 17 -13.95 -12.83 -17.38
CA ILE A 17 -13.59 -14.00 -18.18
C ILE A 17 -14.25 -13.93 -19.55
N PRO A 18 -13.71 -14.60 -20.58
CA PRO A 18 -14.36 -14.71 -21.89
C PRO A 18 -15.75 -15.34 -21.76
N ALA A 19 -16.69 -14.90 -22.60
CA ALA A 19 -18.03 -15.47 -22.65
C ALA A 19 -17.96 -16.97 -23.00
N GLY A 20 -18.62 -17.79 -22.17
CA GLY A 20 -18.64 -19.26 -22.31
C GLY A 20 -17.50 -19.99 -21.61
N ASP A 21 -16.49 -19.28 -21.09
CA ASP A 21 -15.45 -19.88 -20.25
C ASP A 21 -15.96 -20.14 -18.83
N ARG A 22 -15.34 -21.11 -18.17
CA ARG A 22 -15.55 -21.36 -16.74
C ARG A 22 -14.47 -20.67 -15.93
N LEU A 23 -14.82 -20.21 -14.73
CA LEU A 23 -13.85 -19.77 -13.74
C LEU A 23 -12.81 -20.88 -13.52
N ARG A 24 -11.56 -20.57 -13.74
CA ARG A 24 -10.45 -21.48 -13.46
C ARG A 24 -9.80 -21.04 -12.16
N THR A 25 -9.64 -21.98 -11.24
CA THR A 25 -8.76 -21.78 -10.09
C THR A 25 -7.33 -21.91 -10.61
N GLU A 26 -6.52 -20.89 -10.42
CA GLU A 26 -5.09 -20.96 -10.78
C GLU A 26 -4.42 -22.01 -9.90
N ALA A 27 -3.58 -22.82 -10.54
CA ALA A 27 -2.83 -23.83 -9.80
C ALA A 27 -1.79 -23.17 -8.87
N PRO A 28 -1.60 -23.65 -7.65
CA PRO A 28 -0.52 -23.16 -6.80
C PRO A 28 0.82 -23.36 -7.48
N LEU A 29 1.81 -22.56 -7.09
CA LEU A 29 3.21 -22.77 -7.49
C LEU A 29 3.64 -24.21 -7.20
N ALA A 30 4.50 -24.75 -8.02
CA ALA A 30 5.04 -26.11 -7.85
C ALA A 30 5.77 -26.30 -6.50
N THR A 31 6.12 -25.22 -5.82
CA THR A 31 6.76 -25.21 -4.50
C THR A 31 6.44 -23.90 -3.77
N ASP A 32 6.23 -23.99 -2.46
CA ASP A 32 6.12 -22.85 -1.56
C ASP A 32 7.48 -22.38 -1.02
N ASP A 33 8.55 -23.08 -1.37
CA ASP A 33 9.91 -22.73 -0.97
C ASP A 33 10.50 -21.68 -1.93
N PRO A 34 10.60 -20.41 -1.54
CA PRO A 34 11.11 -19.34 -2.40
C PRO A 34 12.53 -19.62 -2.91
N GLN A 35 13.35 -20.36 -2.15
CA GLN A 35 14.71 -20.68 -2.54
C GLN A 35 14.79 -21.64 -3.75
N LYS A 36 13.69 -22.25 -4.12
CA LYS A 36 13.58 -23.08 -5.34
C LYS A 36 13.03 -22.33 -6.54
N LEU A 37 12.55 -21.11 -6.33
CA LEU A 37 12.00 -20.26 -7.39
C LEU A 37 13.11 -19.47 -8.11
N ASP A 38 12.77 -18.98 -9.29
CA ASP A 38 13.56 -18.03 -10.08
C ASP A 38 12.72 -16.78 -10.27
N PHE A 39 13.00 -15.75 -9.49
CA PHE A 39 12.20 -14.53 -9.50
C PHE A 39 12.37 -13.77 -10.82
N ALA A 40 13.53 -13.82 -11.46
CA ALA A 40 13.74 -13.19 -12.77
C ALA A 40 12.89 -13.87 -13.85
N ALA A 41 12.77 -15.20 -13.80
CA ALA A 41 11.90 -15.93 -14.72
C ALA A 41 10.41 -15.65 -14.45
N LEU A 42 10.01 -15.50 -13.18
CA LEU A 42 8.64 -15.12 -12.80
C LEU A 42 8.33 -13.69 -13.25
N ALA A 43 9.26 -12.75 -13.08
CA ALA A 43 9.11 -11.37 -13.53
C ALA A 43 9.08 -11.21 -15.05
N GLY A 44 9.66 -12.13 -15.80
CA GLY A 44 9.60 -12.18 -17.26
C GLY A 44 8.23 -12.57 -17.81
N VAL A 45 7.33 -13.10 -17.00
CA VAL A 45 5.91 -13.24 -17.33
C VAL A 45 5.29 -11.84 -17.29
N PRO A 46 4.71 -11.32 -18.39
CA PRO A 46 4.12 -9.99 -18.42
C PRO A 46 3.14 -9.84 -17.24
N ASP A 47 3.34 -8.81 -16.43
CA ASP A 47 2.38 -8.48 -15.36
C ASP A 47 1.04 -8.16 -16.01
N ARG A 48 0.15 -9.14 -16.01
CA ARG A 48 -1.19 -9.03 -16.57
C ARG A 48 -2.07 -8.07 -15.78
N ASN A 49 -1.62 -7.65 -14.60
CA ASN A 49 -2.36 -6.78 -13.68
C ASN A 49 -1.84 -5.33 -13.69
N ALA A 50 -0.70 -5.04 -14.34
CA ALA A 50 -0.17 -3.68 -14.43
C ALA A 50 -0.77 -2.94 -15.63
N LEU A 51 -1.71 -2.06 -15.37
CA LEU A 51 -2.05 -0.98 -16.29
C LEU A 51 -0.95 0.09 -16.21
N PRO A 52 -0.30 0.49 -17.32
CA PRO A 52 0.73 1.51 -17.30
C PRO A 52 0.16 2.82 -16.74
N GLY A 53 0.64 3.26 -15.58
CA GLY A 53 0.32 4.57 -15.01
C GLY A 53 1.23 5.65 -15.60
N ILE A 54 0.68 6.83 -15.82
CA ILE A 54 1.26 7.96 -16.60
C ILE A 54 2.45 8.66 -15.90
N GLN A 55 2.78 8.35 -14.64
CA GLN A 55 3.96 8.90 -13.97
C GLN A 55 4.80 7.78 -13.34
N ALA A 56 6.08 7.72 -13.71
CA ALA A 56 7.04 6.78 -13.16
C ALA A 56 7.47 7.24 -11.75
N LYS A 57 6.64 7.00 -10.75
CA LYS A 57 7.06 7.05 -9.34
C LYS A 57 7.73 5.73 -8.97
N ALA A 58 8.64 5.76 -8.00
CA ALA A 58 9.45 4.61 -7.63
C ALA A 58 8.59 3.36 -7.30
N SER A 59 7.56 3.50 -6.47
CA SER A 59 6.68 2.39 -6.10
C SER A 59 5.83 1.88 -7.25
N ALA A 60 5.41 2.74 -8.17
CA ALA A 60 4.61 2.36 -9.34
C ALA A 60 5.39 1.52 -10.38
N SER A 61 6.71 1.42 -10.24
CA SER A 61 7.58 0.63 -11.12
C SER A 61 7.88 -0.77 -10.58
N MET A 62 7.44 -1.11 -9.37
CA MET A 62 7.65 -2.43 -8.77
C MET A 62 6.93 -3.51 -9.58
N VAL A 63 7.63 -4.60 -9.86
CA VAL A 63 7.05 -5.76 -10.54
C VAL A 63 6.25 -6.57 -9.52
N ASN A 64 4.95 -6.76 -9.78
CA ASN A 64 4.06 -7.52 -8.94
C ASN A 64 3.64 -8.82 -9.64
N VAL A 65 3.96 -9.96 -9.06
CA VAL A 65 3.61 -11.28 -9.59
C VAL A 65 2.63 -11.95 -8.64
N PRO A 66 1.37 -12.22 -9.06
CA PRO A 66 0.47 -13.04 -8.27
C PRO A 66 1.04 -14.44 -8.10
N VAL A 67 1.06 -14.94 -6.87
CA VAL A 67 1.52 -16.29 -6.55
C VAL A 67 0.50 -17.00 -5.68
N HIS A 68 0.21 -18.25 -6.02
CA HIS A 68 -0.67 -19.11 -5.25
C HIS A 68 0.21 -20.10 -4.47
N LEU A 69 0.25 -19.95 -3.16
CA LEU A 69 0.89 -20.87 -2.24
C LEU A 69 -0.12 -21.90 -1.76
N GLN A 70 0.33 -23.00 -1.14
CA GLN A 70 -0.56 -24.08 -0.71
C GLN A 70 -1.60 -23.61 0.29
N GLU A 71 -1.22 -22.69 1.19
CA GLU A 71 -2.10 -22.21 2.26
C GLU A 71 -2.78 -20.87 1.96
N HIS A 72 -2.23 -20.04 1.06
CA HIS A 72 -2.76 -18.70 0.78
C HIS A 72 -2.28 -18.14 -0.56
N SER A 73 -2.97 -17.12 -1.04
CA SER A 73 -2.55 -16.30 -2.18
C SER A 73 -1.71 -15.12 -1.70
N ALA A 74 -0.68 -14.77 -2.46
CA ALA A 74 0.20 -13.66 -2.18
C ALA A 74 0.54 -12.88 -3.45
N LEU A 75 1.12 -11.69 -3.28
CA LEU A 75 1.81 -10.94 -4.32
C LEU A 75 3.30 -11.01 -4.03
N LEU A 76 4.07 -11.49 -4.98
CA LEU A 76 5.52 -11.38 -4.96
C LEU A 76 5.90 -10.06 -5.64
N LYS A 77 6.46 -9.13 -4.89
CA LYS A 77 6.96 -7.85 -5.36
C LYS A 77 8.47 -7.94 -5.57
N LEU A 78 8.96 -7.42 -6.69
CA LEU A 78 10.38 -7.43 -7.04
C LEU A 78 10.86 -6.02 -7.34
N ASP A 79 12.13 -5.75 -7.05
CA ASP A 79 12.75 -4.48 -7.35
C ASP A 79 12.77 -4.22 -8.86
N PRO A 80 12.31 -3.04 -9.32
CA PRO A 80 12.51 -2.65 -10.70
C PRO A 80 13.97 -2.25 -10.93
N PRO A 81 14.52 -2.40 -12.15
CA PRO A 81 15.91 -2.09 -12.43
C PRO A 81 16.35 -0.67 -12.06
N ASN A 82 15.44 0.31 -12.17
CA ASN A 82 15.72 1.73 -11.92
C ASN A 82 15.54 2.18 -10.47
N HIS A 83 14.97 1.33 -9.61
CA HIS A 83 14.71 1.66 -8.19
C HIS A 83 15.11 0.46 -7.32
N PRO A 84 16.42 0.22 -7.12
CA PRO A 84 16.90 -0.89 -6.32
C PRO A 84 16.50 -0.74 -4.85
N HIS A 85 16.39 -1.87 -4.16
CA HIS A 85 16.12 -1.95 -2.71
C HIS A 85 14.70 -1.52 -2.29
N LEU A 86 13.77 -1.38 -3.23
CA LEU A 86 12.39 -0.98 -2.96
C LEU A 86 11.66 -2.05 -2.10
N VAL A 87 11.93 -3.32 -2.37
CA VAL A 87 11.41 -4.49 -1.63
C VAL A 87 11.75 -4.43 -0.14
N VAL A 88 13.02 -4.24 0.19
CA VAL A 88 13.45 -4.19 1.61
C VAL A 88 13.04 -2.88 2.28
N ASN A 89 12.93 -1.82 1.50
CA ASN A 89 12.42 -0.52 1.95
C ASN A 89 10.93 -0.65 2.35
N GLU A 90 10.06 -1.20 1.50
CA GLU A 90 8.65 -1.42 1.84
C GLU A 90 8.49 -2.34 3.05
N ALA A 91 9.26 -3.44 3.11
CA ALA A 91 9.25 -4.36 4.25
C ALA A 91 9.58 -3.68 5.59
N LEU A 92 10.59 -2.78 5.59
CA LEU A 92 10.95 -2.01 6.78
C LEU A 92 9.77 -1.15 7.26
N HIS A 93 9.12 -0.43 6.35
CA HIS A 93 8.04 0.48 6.67
C HIS A 93 6.75 -0.25 7.09
N LEU A 94 6.38 -1.35 6.42
CA LEU A 94 5.25 -2.19 6.84
C LEU A 94 5.47 -2.78 8.25
N ARG A 95 6.69 -3.22 8.57
CA ARG A 95 7.04 -3.71 9.92
C ARG A 95 6.78 -2.66 10.98
N HIS A 96 7.22 -1.43 10.76
CA HIS A 96 7.04 -0.35 11.72
C HIS A 96 5.61 0.20 11.75
N ALA A 97 4.86 0.10 10.64
CA ALA A 97 3.44 0.46 10.57
C ALA A 97 2.57 -0.36 11.54
N ALA A 98 2.99 -1.56 11.92
CA ALA A 98 2.29 -2.37 12.93
C ALA A 98 2.13 -1.63 14.28
N ALA A 99 3.03 -0.69 14.61
CA ALA A 99 2.95 0.13 15.82
C ALA A 99 1.82 1.19 15.78
N LEU A 100 1.18 1.41 14.62
CA LEU A 100 0.03 2.32 14.50
C LEU A 100 -1.24 1.76 15.15
N GLY A 101 -1.28 0.44 15.43
CA GLY A 101 -2.47 -0.22 15.99
C GLY A 101 -3.64 -0.30 15.01
N ILE A 102 -3.34 -0.29 13.70
CA ILE A 102 -4.28 -0.55 12.60
C ILE A 102 -3.86 -1.82 11.86
N PRO A 103 -4.77 -2.46 11.10
CA PRO A 103 -4.39 -3.59 10.26
C PRO A 103 -3.29 -3.21 9.26
N VAL A 104 -2.28 -4.06 9.12
CA VAL A 104 -1.18 -3.95 8.15
C VAL A 104 -1.06 -5.28 7.42
N SER A 105 -0.75 -5.25 6.13
CA SER A 105 -0.60 -6.45 5.31
C SER A 105 0.51 -7.36 5.85
N GLU A 106 0.19 -8.65 5.98
CA GLU A 106 1.18 -9.68 6.32
C GLU A 106 2.21 -9.77 5.20
N HIS A 107 3.48 -9.74 5.56
CA HIS A 107 4.55 -9.71 4.58
C HIS A 107 5.82 -10.38 5.10
N SER A 108 6.67 -10.82 4.17
CA SER A 108 8.00 -11.34 4.47
C SER A 108 8.96 -11.05 3.31
N VAL A 109 10.22 -10.74 3.64
CA VAL A 109 11.29 -10.71 2.64
C VAL A 109 11.75 -12.15 2.43
N VAL A 110 11.76 -12.55 1.17
CA VAL A 110 12.18 -13.89 0.72
C VAL A 110 13.29 -13.76 -0.31
N HIS A 111 14.07 -14.80 -0.51
CA HIS A 111 15.14 -14.81 -1.51
C HIS A 111 14.95 -16.02 -2.41
N ASP A 112 15.19 -15.84 -3.71
CA ASP A 112 15.15 -16.92 -4.68
C ASP A 112 16.44 -17.76 -4.65
N ARG A 113 16.52 -18.76 -5.56
CA ARG A 113 17.69 -19.63 -5.70
C ARG A 113 18.99 -18.90 -6.10
N GLN A 114 18.89 -17.64 -6.59
CA GLN A 114 20.02 -16.80 -6.99
C GLN A 114 20.34 -15.75 -5.93
N GLY A 115 19.58 -15.71 -4.82
CA GLY A 115 19.72 -14.72 -3.75
C GLY A 115 19.05 -13.38 -4.04
N LEU A 116 18.23 -13.30 -5.11
CA LEU A 116 17.45 -12.08 -5.40
C LEU A 116 16.34 -11.91 -4.35
N ALA A 117 16.29 -10.73 -3.73
CA ALA A 117 15.25 -10.41 -2.75
C ALA A 117 13.90 -10.17 -3.41
N GLY A 118 12.84 -10.67 -2.80
CA GLY A 118 11.45 -10.36 -3.12
C GLY A 118 10.65 -10.08 -1.85
N LEU A 119 9.61 -9.25 -1.94
CA LEU A 119 8.65 -9.04 -0.87
C LEU A 119 7.39 -9.85 -1.16
N LEU A 120 7.16 -10.86 -0.35
CA LEU A 120 5.94 -11.65 -0.39
C LEU A 120 4.90 -10.98 0.50
N VAL A 121 3.83 -10.47 -0.12
CA VAL A 121 2.72 -9.80 0.57
C VAL A 121 1.48 -10.69 0.47
N ARG A 122 0.95 -11.13 1.61
CA ARG A 122 -0.28 -11.92 1.62
C ARG A 122 -1.45 -11.12 1.10
N ARG A 123 -2.24 -11.71 0.21
CA ARG A 123 -3.48 -11.11 -0.29
C ARG A 123 -4.56 -11.19 0.77
N PHE A 124 -4.91 -10.05 1.35
CA PHE A 124 -5.96 -9.95 2.37
C PHE A 124 -7.38 -10.02 1.78
N ASP A 125 -7.52 -9.84 0.46
CA ASP A 125 -8.78 -10.02 -0.29
C ASP A 125 -9.02 -11.48 -0.71
N ARG A 126 -8.20 -12.40 -0.23
CA ARG A 126 -8.32 -13.84 -0.43
C ARG A 126 -8.33 -14.56 0.91
N THR A 127 -9.28 -15.48 1.08
CA THR A 127 -9.34 -16.36 2.25
C THR A 127 -9.43 -17.81 1.81
N THR A 128 -8.66 -18.68 2.42
CA THR A 128 -8.72 -20.12 2.12
C THR A 128 -9.63 -20.81 3.12
N ALA A 129 -10.67 -21.47 2.64
CA ALA A 129 -11.54 -22.28 3.45
C ALA A 129 -10.81 -23.58 3.89
N ARG A 130 -11.33 -24.26 4.92
CA ARG A 130 -10.80 -25.58 5.36
C ARG A 130 -10.85 -26.65 4.27
N SER A 131 -11.73 -26.47 3.28
CA SER A 131 -11.83 -27.32 2.08
C SER A 131 -10.68 -27.12 1.08
N GLY A 132 -9.83 -26.11 1.27
CA GLY A 132 -8.81 -25.67 0.30
C GLY A 132 -9.35 -24.70 -0.77
N GLU A 133 -10.62 -24.38 -0.74
CA GLU A 133 -11.23 -23.42 -1.67
C GLU A 133 -10.84 -21.99 -1.30
N THR A 134 -10.43 -21.20 -2.30
CA THR A 134 -10.12 -19.78 -2.13
C THR A 134 -11.37 -18.93 -2.35
N ASN A 135 -11.83 -18.26 -1.31
CA ASN A 135 -12.89 -17.26 -1.38
C ASN A 135 -12.29 -15.87 -1.62
N ARG A 136 -12.99 -15.08 -2.42
CA ARG A 136 -12.66 -13.69 -2.72
C ARG A 136 -13.52 -12.77 -1.88
N LEU A 137 -12.92 -11.69 -1.39
CA LEU A 137 -13.61 -10.65 -0.63
C LEU A 137 -13.69 -9.39 -1.48
N ALA A 138 -14.84 -8.72 -1.46
CA ALA A 138 -15.00 -7.44 -2.16
C ALA A 138 -14.00 -6.41 -1.61
N LEU A 139 -13.32 -5.72 -2.51
CA LEU A 139 -12.29 -4.72 -2.24
C LEU A 139 -12.51 -3.54 -3.19
N GLU A 140 -12.59 -2.34 -2.62
CA GLU A 140 -12.71 -1.10 -3.39
C GLU A 140 -11.63 -0.12 -2.96
N ASP A 141 -10.80 0.35 -3.91
CA ASP A 141 -9.87 1.44 -3.65
C ASP A 141 -10.58 2.81 -3.68
N ALA A 142 -9.93 3.85 -3.16
CA ALA A 142 -10.55 5.17 -3.13
C ALA A 142 -10.81 5.74 -4.53
N GLY A 143 -10.04 5.35 -5.55
CA GLY A 143 -10.33 5.72 -6.93
C GLY A 143 -11.65 5.13 -7.42
N GLN A 144 -11.94 3.87 -7.06
CA GLN A 144 -13.22 3.22 -7.36
C GLN A 144 -14.37 3.87 -6.56
N ALA A 145 -14.16 4.11 -5.26
CA ALA A 145 -15.15 4.76 -4.41
C ALA A 145 -15.52 6.19 -4.90
N LEU A 146 -14.56 6.91 -5.47
CA LEU A 146 -14.74 8.24 -6.06
C LEU A 146 -15.21 8.21 -7.52
N GLY A 147 -15.24 7.04 -8.16
CA GLY A 147 -15.63 6.90 -9.56
C GLY A 147 -14.65 7.56 -10.54
N ILE A 148 -13.38 7.67 -10.19
CA ILE A 148 -12.34 8.28 -11.05
C ILE A 148 -11.60 7.24 -11.89
N TYR A 149 -11.10 7.66 -13.04
CA TYR A 149 -10.24 6.80 -13.87
C TYR A 149 -8.88 6.56 -13.21
N PRO A 150 -8.24 5.39 -13.40
CA PRO A 150 -6.94 5.06 -12.82
C PRO A 150 -5.85 6.11 -13.08
N ALA A 151 -5.88 6.77 -14.25
CA ALA A 151 -4.94 7.84 -14.59
C ALA A 151 -5.09 9.10 -13.70
N GLN A 152 -6.24 9.28 -13.04
CA GLN A 152 -6.56 10.41 -12.18
C GLN A 152 -6.27 10.14 -10.69
N LYS A 153 -5.61 9.04 -10.37
CA LYS A 153 -5.35 8.61 -8.99
C LYS A 153 -4.61 9.63 -8.11
N TYR A 154 -3.98 10.63 -8.72
CA TYR A 154 -3.29 11.75 -8.06
C TYR A 154 -4.11 13.06 -8.06
N ASN A 155 -5.24 13.12 -8.76
CA ASN A 155 -6.02 14.34 -8.97
C ASN A 155 -7.15 14.51 -7.96
N VAL A 156 -6.98 13.96 -6.78
CA VAL A 156 -7.91 14.06 -5.65
C VAL A 156 -7.16 14.48 -4.40
N THR A 157 -7.86 14.95 -3.40
CA THR A 157 -7.30 15.36 -2.10
C THR A 157 -7.37 14.22 -1.08
N THR A 158 -6.57 14.33 -0.03
CA THR A 158 -6.64 13.41 1.11
C THR A 158 -8.02 13.45 1.78
N GLU A 159 -8.62 14.64 1.86
CA GLU A 159 -9.95 14.88 2.43
C GLU A 159 -11.04 14.10 1.67
N GLU A 160 -11.01 14.17 0.32
CA GLU A 160 -11.95 13.45 -0.54
C GLU A 160 -11.80 11.93 -0.37
N VAL A 161 -10.56 11.44 -0.39
CA VAL A 161 -10.25 10.01 -0.21
C VAL A 161 -10.72 9.49 1.14
N VAL A 162 -10.39 10.22 2.23
CA VAL A 162 -10.77 9.81 3.59
C VAL A 162 -12.29 9.80 3.74
N SER A 163 -12.99 10.83 3.24
CA SER A 163 -14.45 10.92 3.34
C SER A 163 -15.11 9.80 2.54
N ALA A 164 -14.73 9.61 1.27
CA ALA A 164 -15.32 8.58 0.41
C ALA A 164 -15.21 7.17 1.01
N LEU A 165 -14.02 6.79 1.48
CA LEU A 165 -13.83 5.46 2.06
C LEU A 165 -14.51 5.32 3.43
N ALA A 166 -14.49 6.35 4.28
CA ALA A 166 -15.11 6.29 5.59
C ALA A 166 -16.64 6.17 5.50
N ASP A 167 -17.26 6.81 4.50
CA ASP A 167 -18.70 6.77 4.28
C ASP A 167 -19.21 5.38 3.81
N LEU A 168 -18.32 4.54 3.28
CA LEU A 168 -18.62 3.14 2.95
C LEU A 168 -18.61 2.22 4.17
N THR A 169 -18.14 2.69 5.34
CA THR A 169 -17.99 1.85 6.52
C THR A 169 -19.05 2.13 7.58
N PRO A 170 -19.53 1.12 8.33
CA PRO A 170 -20.51 1.34 9.38
C PRO A 170 -19.96 2.11 10.59
N HIS A 171 -18.63 2.23 10.71
CA HIS A 171 -17.96 2.89 11.84
C HIS A 171 -17.10 4.06 11.33
N ARG A 172 -17.76 5.07 10.74
CA ARG A 172 -17.12 6.20 10.06
C ARG A 172 -15.96 6.82 10.86
N LEU A 173 -16.14 7.12 12.14
CA LEU A 173 -15.10 7.76 12.95
C LEU A 173 -13.84 6.89 13.14
N ALA A 174 -14.02 5.58 13.27
CA ALA A 174 -12.90 4.64 13.35
C ALA A 174 -12.16 4.56 12.01
N ALA A 175 -12.89 4.57 10.89
CA ALA A 175 -12.34 4.59 9.54
C ALA A 175 -11.55 5.88 9.27
N VAL A 176 -12.13 7.05 9.60
CA VAL A 176 -11.47 8.35 9.51
C VAL A 176 -10.16 8.36 10.31
N ARG A 177 -10.17 7.88 11.56
CA ARG A 177 -8.96 7.81 12.37
C ARG A 177 -7.90 6.88 11.77
N ASN A 178 -8.31 5.73 11.24
CA ASN A 178 -7.41 4.79 10.58
C ASN A 178 -6.73 5.44 9.36
N LEU A 179 -7.49 6.04 8.47
CA LEU A 179 -6.96 6.71 7.26
C LEU A 179 -6.08 7.91 7.62
N TYR A 180 -6.48 8.73 8.59
CA TYR A 180 -5.64 9.81 9.10
C TYR A 180 -4.27 9.31 9.58
N LEU A 181 -4.22 8.17 10.28
CA LEU A 181 -2.97 7.52 10.69
C LEU A 181 -2.14 7.07 9.49
N GLN A 182 -2.76 6.50 8.45
CA GLN A 182 -2.05 6.05 7.24
C GLN A 182 -1.40 7.22 6.50
N PHE A 183 -2.14 8.31 6.25
CA PHE A 183 -1.61 9.49 5.57
C PHE A 183 -0.54 10.21 6.40
N LEU A 184 -0.74 10.34 7.70
CA LEU A 184 0.25 10.96 8.58
C LEU A 184 1.53 10.12 8.68
N TYR A 185 1.41 8.80 8.77
CA TYR A 185 2.56 7.89 8.75
C TYR A 185 3.31 7.98 7.41
N ALA A 186 2.60 8.01 6.29
CA ALA A 186 3.20 8.19 4.97
C ALA A 186 4.04 9.47 4.90
N TRP A 187 3.53 10.61 5.40
CA TRP A 187 4.29 11.85 5.50
C TRP A 187 5.54 11.70 6.35
N LEU A 188 5.38 11.16 7.56
CA LEU A 188 6.47 11.04 8.54
C LEU A 188 7.55 10.05 8.14
N THR A 189 7.26 9.11 7.24
CA THR A 189 8.19 8.09 6.74
C THR A 189 8.63 8.32 5.31
N GLY A 190 8.17 9.40 4.67
CA GLY A 190 8.60 9.79 3.34
C GLY A 190 8.00 8.96 2.21
N ASN A 191 6.80 8.41 2.39
CA ASN A 191 6.05 7.80 1.30
C ASN A 191 5.32 8.88 0.49
N GLY A 192 5.85 9.25 -0.65
CA GLY A 192 5.26 10.21 -1.59
C GLY A 192 4.31 9.57 -2.61
N ASP A 193 3.98 8.27 -2.50
CA ASP A 193 3.12 7.59 -3.46
C ASP A 193 1.84 7.00 -2.84
N LEU A 194 1.43 7.49 -1.67
CA LEU A 194 0.14 7.12 -1.09
C LEU A 194 -1.00 7.84 -1.82
N HIS A 195 -1.39 7.32 -2.97
CA HIS A 195 -2.46 7.86 -3.82
C HIS A 195 -3.79 7.13 -3.63
N ALA A 196 -4.86 7.56 -4.34
CA ALA A 196 -6.21 7.02 -4.19
C ALA A 196 -6.34 5.49 -4.40
N LYS A 197 -5.41 4.85 -5.09
CA LYS A 197 -5.43 3.38 -5.31
C LYS A 197 -4.64 2.59 -4.25
N ASN A 198 -3.94 3.26 -3.34
CA ASN A 198 -3.14 2.63 -2.28
C ASN A 198 -3.84 2.67 -0.91
N VAL A 199 -5.10 3.07 -0.87
CA VAL A 199 -5.99 2.97 0.29
C VAL A 199 -7.34 2.42 -0.15
N SER A 200 -7.89 1.49 0.64
CA SER A 200 -9.07 0.71 0.22
C SER A 200 -9.99 0.40 1.40
N VAL A 201 -11.22 0.03 1.08
CA VAL A 201 -12.12 -0.68 1.97
C VAL A 201 -12.21 -2.14 1.55
N LEU A 202 -12.33 -3.01 2.53
CA LEU A 202 -12.45 -4.47 2.37
C LEU A 202 -13.72 -4.95 3.04
N GLN A 203 -14.47 -5.79 2.36
CA GLN A 203 -15.63 -6.45 2.94
C GLN A 203 -15.19 -7.71 3.69
N SER A 204 -15.54 -7.83 4.95
CA SER A 204 -15.31 -9.06 5.71
C SER A 204 -16.19 -10.22 5.18
N SER A 205 -15.83 -11.45 5.53
CA SER A 205 -16.65 -12.64 5.24
C SER A 205 -18.07 -12.58 5.79
N ARG A 206 -18.36 -11.64 6.70
CA ARG A 206 -19.71 -11.36 7.24
C ARG A 206 -20.41 -10.20 6.54
N GLY A 207 -19.91 -9.76 5.39
CA GLY A 207 -20.51 -8.69 4.58
C GLY A 207 -20.31 -7.26 5.11
N ARG A 208 -19.48 -7.04 6.16
CA ARG A 208 -19.24 -5.72 6.73
C ARG A 208 -18.00 -5.07 6.12
N TRP A 209 -18.14 -3.85 5.65
CA TRP A 209 -17.06 -3.03 5.14
C TRP A 209 -16.20 -2.43 6.27
N GLY A 210 -14.90 -2.38 6.07
CA GLY A 210 -13.93 -1.72 6.95
C GLY A 210 -12.74 -1.26 6.13
N ILE A 211 -11.87 -0.43 6.72
CA ILE A 211 -10.63 -0.05 6.05
C ILE A 211 -9.74 -1.29 5.90
N ALA A 212 -9.25 -1.50 4.68
CA ALA A 212 -8.34 -2.60 4.36
C ALA A 212 -7.02 -2.47 5.15
N PRO A 213 -6.29 -3.58 5.36
CA PRO A 213 -4.93 -3.51 5.90
C PRO A 213 -4.07 -2.55 5.08
N MET A 214 -3.21 -1.77 5.74
CA MET A 214 -2.25 -0.87 5.10
C MET A 214 -1.27 -1.65 4.22
N TYR A 215 -1.00 -1.18 3.01
CA TYR A 215 -0.12 -1.81 2.01
C TYR A 215 0.58 -0.72 1.19
N ASP A 216 1.63 -1.09 0.46
CA ASP A 216 2.33 -0.24 -0.50
C ASP A 216 2.87 1.05 0.13
N VAL A 217 3.79 0.90 1.10
CA VAL A 217 4.27 2.01 1.96
C VAL A 217 5.79 2.23 1.92
N PRO A 218 6.46 2.16 0.75
CA PRO A 218 7.89 2.43 0.70
C PRO A 218 8.21 3.90 0.97
N CYS A 219 9.41 4.17 1.49
CA CYS A 219 9.94 5.53 1.57
C CYS A 219 10.43 5.98 0.19
N THR A 220 9.67 6.81 -0.50
CA THR A 220 10.06 7.34 -1.81
C THR A 220 11.06 8.49 -1.71
N ALA A 221 11.20 9.08 -0.51
CA ALA A 221 12.22 10.11 -0.24
C ALA A 221 13.67 9.63 -0.50
N LEU A 222 13.92 8.31 -0.40
CA LEU A 222 15.20 7.71 -0.79
C LEU A 222 15.46 7.75 -2.30
N TYR A 223 14.43 8.03 -3.10
CA TYR A 223 14.45 8.16 -4.56
C TYR A 223 14.10 9.61 -4.99
N GLU A 224 14.41 10.58 -4.12
CA GLU A 224 14.24 12.03 -4.37
C GLU A 224 12.78 12.52 -4.47
N ASP A 225 11.77 11.68 -4.21
CA ASP A 225 10.38 12.12 -4.13
C ASP A 225 10.01 12.48 -2.69
N MET A 226 10.04 13.77 -2.41
CA MET A 226 9.82 14.36 -1.09
C MET A 226 8.41 14.92 -0.89
N THR A 227 7.49 14.69 -1.81
CA THR A 227 6.13 15.23 -1.76
C THR A 227 5.12 14.19 -1.29
N MET A 228 3.93 14.63 -0.87
CA MET A 228 2.78 13.75 -0.76
C MET A 228 2.17 13.50 -2.14
N ALA A 229 1.63 12.30 -2.37
CA ALA A 229 0.87 11.99 -3.58
C ALA A 229 -0.39 12.84 -3.70
N LEU A 230 -1.09 13.00 -2.57
CA LEU A 230 -2.34 13.76 -2.46
C LEU A 230 -2.13 14.98 -1.56
N SER A 231 -2.83 16.07 -1.84
CA SER A 231 -2.76 17.24 -0.99
C SER A 231 -3.42 17.00 0.37
N VAL A 232 -2.87 17.60 1.40
CA VAL A 232 -3.37 17.71 2.76
C VAL A 232 -3.57 19.18 3.05
N ASP A 233 -4.80 19.62 3.31
CA ASP A 233 -5.14 21.04 3.51
C ASP A 233 -4.56 21.92 2.36
N GLY A 234 -4.76 21.45 1.12
CA GLY A 234 -4.33 22.10 -0.11
C GLY A 234 -2.83 22.05 -0.41
N ARG A 235 -2.02 21.27 0.32
CA ARG A 235 -0.56 21.20 0.16
C ARG A 235 -0.05 19.77 0.03
N THR A 236 1.01 19.59 -0.77
CA THR A 236 1.71 18.31 -0.93
C THR A 236 3.11 18.32 -0.30
N ASN A 237 3.59 19.46 0.16
CA ASN A 237 4.91 19.63 0.79
C ASN A 237 4.86 20.69 1.90
N ASN A 238 5.94 20.78 2.69
CA ASN A 238 6.04 21.72 3.80
C ASN A 238 4.83 21.68 4.74
N LEU A 239 4.35 20.47 5.02
CA LEU A 239 3.21 20.25 5.91
C LEU A 239 3.65 20.48 7.35
N ARG A 240 2.87 21.31 8.06
CA ARG A 240 3.03 21.66 9.47
C ARG A 240 1.84 21.18 10.28
N LEU A 241 1.96 21.23 11.59
CA LEU A 241 0.90 20.86 12.53
C LEU A 241 -0.49 21.41 12.12
N ARG A 242 -0.58 22.70 11.78
CA ARG A 242 -1.85 23.35 11.39
C ARG A 242 -2.56 22.67 10.20
N HIS A 243 -1.79 22.13 9.22
CA HIS A 243 -2.40 21.47 8.05
C HIS A 243 -3.01 20.12 8.43
N TRP A 244 -2.38 19.40 9.35
CA TRP A 244 -2.94 18.15 9.89
C TRP A 244 -4.13 18.40 10.81
N GLU A 245 -4.16 19.52 11.53
CA GLU A 245 -5.34 19.97 12.27
C GLU A 245 -6.47 20.40 11.32
N GLY A 246 -6.15 21.09 10.22
CA GLY A 246 -7.08 21.43 9.14
C GLY A 246 -7.70 20.19 8.51
N LEU A 247 -6.87 19.22 8.11
CA LEU A 247 -7.34 17.91 7.62
C LEU A 247 -8.26 17.25 8.65
N ALA A 248 -7.84 17.16 9.92
CA ALA A 248 -8.65 16.51 10.97
C ALA A 248 -10.03 17.18 11.11
N ALA A 249 -10.08 18.50 11.06
CA ALA A 249 -11.33 19.26 11.12
C ALA A 249 -12.24 18.98 9.91
N SER A 250 -11.67 18.99 8.69
CA SER A 250 -12.43 18.79 7.45
C SER A 250 -13.03 17.39 7.32
N ILE A 251 -12.32 16.35 7.79
CA ILE A 251 -12.81 14.96 7.79
C ILE A 251 -13.67 14.61 9.00
N GLY A 252 -13.86 15.54 9.94
CA GLY A 252 -14.66 15.34 11.16
C GLY A 252 -13.98 14.48 12.24
N LEU A 253 -12.64 14.48 12.29
CA LEU A 253 -11.89 13.82 13.35
C LEU A 253 -11.77 14.75 14.56
N PRO A 254 -12.31 14.40 15.76
CA PRO A 254 -12.26 15.27 16.93
C PRO A 254 -10.81 15.63 17.30
N PRO A 255 -10.52 16.86 17.78
CA PRO A 255 -9.16 17.32 18.08
C PRO A 255 -8.38 16.44 19.05
N ARG A 256 -9.07 15.84 20.03
CA ARG A 256 -8.44 14.87 20.96
C ARG A 256 -8.02 13.59 20.26
N ALA A 257 -8.84 13.08 19.34
CA ALA A 257 -8.56 11.88 18.56
C ALA A 257 -7.42 12.13 17.55
N ALA A 258 -7.39 13.31 16.92
CA ALA A 258 -6.33 13.73 16.00
C ALA A 258 -4.97 13.82 16.73
N ARG A 259 -4.91 14.48 17.89
CA ARG A 259 -3.68 14.54 18.71
C ARG A 259 -3.21 13.16 19.16
N SER A 260 -4.12 12.30 19.62
CA SER A 260 -3.78 10.92 19.99
C SER A 260 -3.22 10.13 18.78
N ALA A 261 -3.84 10.25 17.62
CA ALA A 261 -3.36 9.62 16.38
C ALA A 261 -1.98 10.16 15.98
N MET A 262 -1.76 11.46 16.10
CA MET A 262 -0.46 12.09 15.82
C MET A 262 0.65 11.54 16.73
N THR A 263 0.41 11.44 18.04
CA THR A 263 1.38 10.85 18.98
C THR A 263 1.74 9.41 18.58
N VAL A 264 0.74 8.61 18.17
CA VAL A 264 0.95 7.22 17.72
C VAL A 264 1.79 7.19 16.45
N ALA A 265 1.45 8.00 15.44
CA ALA A 265 2.19 8.05 14.17
C ALA A 265 3.63 8.56 14.35
N MET A 266 3.83 9.60 15.14
CA MET A 266 5.16 10.13 15.50
C MET A 266 6.02 9.07 16.17
N THR A 267 5.47 8.36 17.14
CA THR A 267 6.17 7.29 17.87
C THR A 267 6.53 6.12 16.96
N ALA A 268 5.64 5.73 16.04
CA ALA A 268 5.91 4.67 15.08
C ALA A 268 6.98 5.08 14.06
N ALA A 269 6.87 6.28 13.49
CA ALA A 269 7.80 6.80 12.50
C ALA A 269 9.21 7.05 13.08
N ALA A 270 9.31 7.45 14.35
CA ALA A 270 10.61 7.66 15.00
C ALA A 270 11.43 6.38 15.15
N LYS A 271 10.80 5.21 15.10
CA LYS A 271 11.47 3.90 15.15
C LYS A 271 12.02 3.43 13.80
N VAL A 272 11.64 4.08 12.71
CA VAL A 272 12.12 3.72 11.36
C VAL A 272 13.54 4.23 11.21
N ASP A 273 14.49 3.31 11.18
CA ASP A 273 15.91 3.60 10.92
C ASP A 273 16.24 3.28 9.47
N LEU A 274 16.38 4.31 8.63
CA LEU A 274 16.74 4.14 7.22
C LEU A 274 18.16 3.64 7.01
N SER A 275 19.04 3.73 8.03
CA SER A 275 20.44 3.30 7.91
C SER A 275 20.62 1.78 7.80
N VAL A 276 19.58 1.02 8.15
CA VAL A 276 19.57 -0.45 7.98
C VAL A 276 19.33 -0.88 6.51
N LEU A 277 18.89 0.05 5.67
CA LEU A 277 18.70 -0.17 4.24
C LEU A 277 20.01 0.02 3.49
N PRO A 278 20.21 -0.67 2.35
CA PRO A 278 21.47 -0.60 1.59
C PRO A 278 21.58 0.69 0.74
N PHE A 279 21.25 1.83 1.35
CA PHE A 279 21.44 3.16 0.76
C PHE A 279 22.61 3.85 1.41
N THR A 280 23.34 4.65 0.64
CA THR A 280 24.49 5.44 1.11
C THR A 280 24.47 6.84 0.49
N GLY A 281 25.30 7.75 1.02
CA GLY A 281 25.50 9.07 0.45
C GLY A 281 24.28 10.00 0.57
N SER A 282 24.11 10.86 -0.42
CA SER A 282 23.08 11.92 -0.43
C SER A 282 21.63 11.42 -0.36
N PRO A 283 21.23 10.33 -1.03
CA PRO A 283 19.87 9.83 -0.90
C PRO A 283 19.49 9.49 0.54
N LEU A 284 20.36 8.76 1.25
CA LEU A 284 20.12 8.39 2.64
C LEU A 284 20.14 9.62 3.57
N THR A 285 21.21 10.43 3.50
CA THR A 285 21.36 11.59 4.39
C THR A 285 20.31 12.66 4.13
N GLY A 286 19.90 12.83 2.86
CA GLY A 286 18.83 13.74 2.46
C GLY A 286 17.48 13.30 3.03
N ALA A 287 17.10 12.04 2.84
CA ALA A 287 15.87 11.48 3.38
C ALA A 287 15.85 11.57 4.93
N GLN A 288 16.93 11.15 5.60
CA GLN A 288 17.00 11.21 7.06
C GLN A 288 16.86 12.65 7.61
N ARG A 289 17.46 13.64 6.94
CA ARG A 289 17.35 15.06 7.34
C ARG A 289 15.91 15.55 7.17
N GLU A 290 15.31 15.27 6.02
CA GLU A 290 13.94 15.64 5.71
C GLU A 290 12.94 15.03 6.70
N LEU A 291 13.03 13.72 6.98
CA LEU A 291 12.11 13.07 7.91
C LEU A 291 12.26 13.55 9.35
N ARG A 292 13.47 13.92 9.78
CA ARG A 292 13.66 14.60 11.06
C ARG A 292 13.01 15.97 11.10
N HIS A 293 13.17 16.76 10.02
CA HIS A 293 12.52 18.06 9.89
C HIS A 293 11.00 17.95 9.95
N ARG A 294 10.39 17.00 9.22
CA ARG A 294 8.94 16.75 9.26
C ARG A 294 8.43 16.45 10.66
N ARG A 295 9.15 15.64 11.43
CA ARG A 295 8.79 15.38 12.83
C ARG A 295 8.86 16.62 13.67
N TYR A 296 9.93 17.41 13.56
CA TYR A 296 10.10 18.67 14.29
C TYR A 296 8.95 19.67 13.99
N GLU A 297 8.52 19.80 12.74
CA GLU A 297 7.42 20.68 12.35
C GLU A 297 6.04 20.24 12.91
N LEU A 298 5.92 19.02 13.43
CA LEU A 298 4.72 18.51 14.07
C LEU A 298 4.78 18.47 15.61
N GLU A 299 5.93 18.71 16.20
CA GLU A 299 6.09 18.77 17.67
C GLU A 299 5.56 20.09 18.27
N GLY A 300 5.36 21.13 17.46
CA GLY A 300 4.77 22.44 17.83
C GLY A 300 5.81 23.39 18.32
#